data_0688a9ce0f8152106698619a9a4029a0
#
_entry.id   0688a9ce0f8152106698619a9a4029a0
#
_cell.length_a   1.000
_cell.length_b   1.000
_cell.length_c   1.000
_cell.angle_alpha   90.00
_cell.angle_beta   90.00
_cell.angle_gamma   90.00
#
_symmetry.space_group_name_H-M   'P 1'
#
loop_
_entity.id
_entity.type
_entity.pdbx_description
1 polymer ?
#
loop_
_entity_poly.entity_id
_entity_poly.type
_entity_poly.pdbx_seq_one_letter_code
_entity_poly.pdbx_strand_id
1 'polypeptide(L)'
;MYKDRLWSMRQYAGFSSVNESNKRYLKLIENGVSGLSIAFDLPTQMGFDSDDDMSFGEIGKSGVPISTIDDMENLFKDIDLEKISVSMTINSTAAILLAFYFALAKRRGYDFEKLRGTLQNDILKEYIARGTYIFPVEHSLRITSNIFEFCQKNLPKWNSISISGYHIREAGSTAVEELAFTFANAITYLEKAKEDDLDIERLTENVSFFFNAHRDFFEEIAKFRAARVLWAVSYTHLRAHETGRNLVCRLLLE
;
A
#
# COMPACT_ATOMS: atom_id res chain seq x y z
N MET A 1 -8.61 3.92 22.03
CA MET A 1 -8.44 3.35 20.67
C MET A 1 -9.24 2.07 20.48
N TYR A 2 -8.96 0.97 21.19
CA TYR A 2 -9.71 -0.29 20.99
C TYR A 2 -11.08 -0.37 21.68
N LYS A 3 -11.43 0.60 22.54
CA LYS A 3 -12.74 0.67 23.20
C LYS A 3 -13.85 1.14 22.25
N ASP A 4 -13.50 2.00 21.29
CA ASP A 4 -14.45 2.64 20.41
C ASP A 4 -14.57 1.93 19.06
N ARG A 5 -13.47 1.31 18.61
CA ARG A 5 -13.43 0.59 17.34
C ARG A 5 -12.37 -0.52 17.38
N LEU A 6 -12.77 -1.74 17.04
CA LEU A 6 -11.85 -2.84 16.82
C LEU A 6 -11.01 -2.60 15.55
N TRP A 7 -9.83 -3.25 15.48
CA TRP A 7 -9.02 -3.27 14.25
C TRP A 7 -9.79 -3.90 13.09
N SER A 8 -9.46 -3.52 11.86
CA SER A 8 -10.02 -4.15 10.67
C SER A 8 -9.45 -5.57 10.54
N MET A 9 -10.33 -6.55 10.49
CA MET A 9 -9.95 -7.92 10.18
C MET A 9 -9.80 -8.04 8.67
N ARG A 10 -8.61 -8.38 8.19
CA ARG A 10 -8.29 -8.55 6.77
C ARG A 10 -7.70 -9.91 6.53
N GLN A 11 -8.06 -10.50 5.41
CA GLN A 11 -7.41 -11.69 4.90
C GLN A 11 -6.81 -11.38 3.53
N TYR A 12 -5.52 -11.73 3.36
CA TYR A 12 -4.83 -11.65 2.08
C TYR A 12 -5.26 -12.83 1.22
N ALA A 13 -5.90 -12.56 0.10
CA ALA A 13 -6.45 -13.57 -0.78
C ALA A 13 -6.47 -13.11 -2.24
N GLY A 14 -6.30 -14.05 -3.15
CA GLY A 14 -6.33 -13.93 -4.59
C GLY A 14 -5.70 -15.19 -5.18
N PHE A 15 -6.38 -15.84 -6.12
CA PHE A 15 -5.89 -17.09 -6.72
C PHE A 15 -6.72 -17.47 -7.95
N SER A 16 -6.15 -18.32 -8.79
CA SER A 16 -6.81 -18.98 -9.92
C SER A 16 -7.40 -18.00 -10.92
N SER A 17 -8.67 -17.68 -10.78
CA SER A 17 -9.38 -16.78 -11.67
C SER A 17 -10.07 -15.65 -10.89
N VAL A 18 -10.48 -14.63 -11.62
CA VAL A 18 -11.26 -13.52 -11.08
C VAL A 18 -12.54 -14.01 -10.40
N ASN A 19 -13.26 -14.95 -11.02
CA ASN A 19 -14.51 -15.48 -10.48
C ASN A 19 -14.31 -16.28 -9.19
N GLU A 20 -13.26 -17.11 -9.11
CA GLU A 20 -12.95 -17.87 -7.90
C GLU A 20 -12.50 -16.95 -6.75
N SER A 21 -11.72 -15.94 -7.06
CA SER A 21 -11.33 -14.92 -6.08
C SER A 21 -12.52 -14.11 -5.58
N ASN A 22 -13.45 -13.71 -6.46
CA ASN A 22 -14.69 -13.03 -6.09
C ASN A 22 -15.53 -13.89 -5.12
N LYS A 23 -15.78 -15.15 -5.45
CA LYS A 23 -16.50 -16.09 -4.55
C LYS A 23 -15.84 -16.17 -3.17
N ARG A 24 -14.50 -16.20 -3.13
CA ARG A 24 -13.76 -16.20 -1.88
C ARG A 24 -13.98 -14.91 -1.09
N TYR A 25 -13.96 -13.75 -1.74
CA TYR A 25 -14.20 -12.46 -1.08
C TYR A 25 -15.61 -12.35 -0.51
N LEU A 26 -16.63 -12.76 -1.26
CA LEU A 26 -18.01 -12.80 -0.77
C LEU A 26 -18.13 -13.67 0.48
N LYS A 27 -17.53 -14.87 0.46
CA LYS A 27 -17.51 -15.76 1.63
C LYS A 27 -16.79 -15.15 2.83
N LEU A 28 -15.69 -14.41 2.62
CA LEU A 28 -14.99 -13.72 3.71
C LEU A 28 -15.85 -12.62 4.32
N ILE A 29 -16.54 -11.84 3.50
CA ILE A 29 -17.46 -10.79 3.95
C ILE A 29 -18.64 -11.39 4.74
N GLU A 30 -19.24 -12.45 4.25
CA GLU A 30 -20.29 -13.20 4.97
C GLU A 30 -19.82 -13.69 6.36
N ASN A 31 -18.54 -14.02 6.49
CA ASN A 31 -17.93 -14.42 7.77
C ASN A 31 -17.41 -13.23 8.62
N GLY A 32 -17.83 -12.00 8.31
CA GLY A 32 -17.56 -10.83 9.14
C GLY A 32 -16.21 -10.14 8.89
N VAL A 33 -15.51 -10.45 7.80
CA VAL A 33 -14.30 -9.72 7.40
C VAL A 33 -14.70 -8.30 6.97
N SER A 34 -14.07 -7.30 7.58
CA SER A 34 -14.36 -5.87 7.35
C SER A 34 -13.42 -5.19 6.34
N GLY A 35 -12.44 -5.92 5.83
CA GLY A 35 -11.51 -5.45 4.82
C GLY A 35 -10.96 -6.59 3.97
N LEU A 36 -10.79 -6.33 2.69
CA LEU A 36 -10.15 -7.24 1.75
C LEU A 36 -8.70 -6.81 1.53
N SER A 37 -7.80 -7.79 1.40
CA SER A 37 -6.44 -7.57 0.94
C SER A 37 -6.20 -8.43 -0.30
N ILE A 38 -5.97 -7.79 -1.43
CA ILE A 38 -5.93 -8.46 -2.73
C ILE A 38 -4.51 -8.91 -3.03
N ALA A 39 -4.37 -10.20 -3.31
CA ALA A 39 -3.17 -10.80 -3.88
C ALA A 39 -3.30 -10.83 -5.40
N PHE A 40 -2.47 -10.07 -6.11
CA PHE A 40 -2.38 -10.12 -7.57
C PHE A 40 -1.31 -11.13 -8.00
N ASP A 41 -1.53 -11.79 -9.13
CA ASP A 41 -0.55 -12.71 -9.68
C ASP A 41 0.69 -12.01 -10.24
N LEU A 42 1.72 -12.78 -10.57
CA LEU A 42 2.98 -12.23 -11.03
C LEU A 42 2.86 -11.46 -12.36
N PRO A 43 2.12 -11.95 -13.39
CA PRO A 43 1.91 -11.17 -14.60
C PRO A 43 1.29 -9.80 -14.33
N THR A 44 0.22 -9.72 -13.55
CA THR A 44 -0.41 -8.45 -13.16
C THR A 44 0.58 -7.52 -12.46
N GLN A 45 1.45 -8.04 -11.59
CA GLN A 45 2.47 -7.25 -10.88
C GLN A 45 3.56 -6.73 -11.83
N MET A 46 3.87 -7.48 -12.88
CA MET A 46 4.91 -7.15 -13.88
C MET A 46 4.37 -6.38 -15.09
N GLY A 47 3.05 -6.16 -15.17
CA GLY A 47 2.40 -5.42 -16.25
C GLY A 47 2.20 -6.22 -17.53
N PHE A 48 2.12 -7.53 -17.43
CA PHE A 48 1.75 -8.43 -18.52
C PHE A 48 0.27 -8.77 -18.46
N ASP A 49 -0.37 -8.78 -19.61
CA ASP A 49 -1.73 -9.30 -19.73
C ASP A 49 -1.73 -10.85 -19.68
N SER A 50 -2.89 -11.44 -19.35
CA SER A 50 -2.97 -12.89 -19.19
C SER A 50 -2.78 -13.67 -20.51
N ASP A 51 -2.93 -13.02 -21.66
CA ASP A 51 -2.70 -13.60 -22.99
C ASP A 51 -1.28 -13.36 -23.54
N ASP A 52 -0.42 -12.71 -22.78
CA ASP A 52 1.00 -12.53 -23.11
C ASP A 52 1.76 -13.85 -22.95
N ASP A 53 2.67 -14.15 -23.86
CA ASP A 53 3.53 -15.36 -23.82
C ASP A 53 4.36 -15.44 -22.53
N MET A 54 4.77 -14.30 -21.97
CA MET A 54 5.52 -14.21 -20.70
C MET A 54 4.68 -14.57 -19.47
N SER A 55 3.36 -14.57 -19.60
CA SER A 55 2.43 -14.92 -18.51
C SER A 55 2.19 -16.42 -18.39
N PHE A 56 2.64 -17.21 -19.38
CA PHE A 56 2.39 -18.64 -19.41
C PHE A 56 2.92 -19.37 -18.17
N GLY A 57 2.05 -20.10 -17.50
CA GLY A 57 2.38 -20.87 -16.30
C GLY A 57 2.39 -20.10 -14.97
N GLU A 58 2.18 -18.76 -15.01
CA GLU A 58 2.12 -17.93 -13.79
C GLU A 58 0.74 -17.30 -13.55
N ILE A 59 -0.17 -17.37 -14.54
CA ILE A 59 -1.52 -16.82 -14.47
C ILE A 59 -2.29 -17.45 -13.30
N GLY A 60 -2.78 -16.63 -12.39
CA GLY A 60 -3.61 -17.08 -11.26
C GLY A 60 -2.89 -17.93 -10.20
N LYS A 61 -1.57 -18.14 -10.30
CA LYS A 61 -0.81 -19.06 -9.44
C LYS A 61 -0.54 -18.47 -8.06
N SER A 62 -0.07 -17.24 -7.97
CA SER A 62 0.26 -16.56 -6.72
C SER A 62 -0.70 -15.43 -6.34
N GLY A 63 -1.76 -15.24 -7.12
CA GLY A 63 -2.73 -14.18 -6.94
C GLY A 63 -3.80 -14.20 -8.01
N VAL A 64 -4.67 -13.21 -8.05
CA VAL A 64 -5.70 -13.05 -9.06
C VAL A 64 -5.15 -12.30 -10.27
N PRO A 65 -5.38 -12.80 -11.51
CA PRO A 65 -5.02 -12.10 -12.73
C PRO A 65 -5.98 -10.95 -13.00
N ILE A 66 -5.47 -9.76 -13.28
CA ILE A 66 -6.23 -8.58 -13.67
C ILE A 66 -5.54 -7.92 -14.87
N SER A 67 -6.09 -8.11 -16.05
CA SER A 67 -5.61 -7.49 -17.28
C SER A 67 -6.48 -6.32 -17.73
N THR A 68 -7.76 -6.34 -17.38
CA THR A 68 -8.74 -5.37 -17.86
C THR A 68 -9.59 -4.77 -16.74
N ILE A 69 -10.30 -3.69 -17.07
CA ILE A 69 -11.31 -3.13 -16.16
C ILE A 69 -12.48 -4.10 -15.92
N ASP A 70 -12.80 -4.96 -16.87
CA ASP A 70 -13.87 -5.94 -16.75
C ASP A 70 -13.47 -7.05 -15.75
N ASP A 71 -12.19 -7.40 -15.67
CA ASP A 71 -11.66 -8.27 -14.62
C ASP A 71 -11.84 -7.64 -13.25
N MET A 72 -11.51 -6.36 -13.12
CA MET A 72 -11.72 -5.62 -11.86
C MET A 72 -13.20 -5.55 -11.50
N GLU A 73 -14.08 -5.36 -12.48
CA GLU A 73 -15.54 -5.34 -12.27
C GLU A 73 -16.08 -6.68 -11.80
N ASN A 74 -15.60 -7.78 -12.40
CA ASN A 74 -15.95 -9.14 -12.00
C ASN A 74 -15.38 -9.51 -10.63
N LEU A 75 -14.16 -9.06 -10.31
CA LEU A 75 -13.55 -9.29 -9.01
C LEU A 75 -14.38 -8.69 -7.86
N PHE A 76 -14.95 -7.52 -8.06
CA PHE A 76 -15.79 -6.83 -7.07
C PHE A 76 -17.30 -6.98 -7.32
N LYS A 77 -17.70 -7.95 -8.14
CA LYS A 77 -19.13 -8.22 -8.39
C LYS A 77 -19.84 -8.51 -7.07
N ASP A 78 -20.99 -7.88 -6.86
CA ASP A 78 -21.85 -8.02 -5.67
C ASP A 78 -21.18 -7.59 -4.35
N ILE A 79 -20.08 -6.82 -4.40
CA ILE A 79 -19.39 -6.26 -3.25
C ILE A 79 -19.64 -4.75 -3.20
N ASP A 80 -20.13 -4.26 -2.05
CA ASP A 80 -20.36 -2.85 -1.76
C ASP A 80 -19.04 -2.18 -1.35
N LEU A 81 -18.47 -1.35 -2.23
CA LEU A 81 -17.16 -0.72 -2.04
C LEU A 81 -17.16 0.35 -0.94
N GLU A 82 -18.31 0.94 -0.59
CA GLU A 82 -18.39 1.91 0.51
C GLU A 82 -18.37 1.24 1.89
N LYS A 83 -18.82 -0.02 1.98
CA LYS A 83 -18.87 -0.76 3.24
C LYS A 83 -17.58 -1.48 3.58
N ILE A 84 -16.77 -1.83 2.59
CA ILE A 84 -15.55 -2.60 2.77
C ILE A 84 -14.32 -1.71 2.56
N SER A 85 -13.23 -1.99 3.28
CA SER A 85 -11.94 -1.38 3.02
C SER A 85 -11.09 -2.31 2.15
N VAL A 86 -10.49 -1.78 1.08
CA VAL A 86 -9.72 -2.56 0.11
C VAL A 86 -8.23 -2.24 0.22
N SER A 87 -7.39 -3.24 0.43
CA SER A 87 -5.94 -3.12 0.37
C SER A 87 -5.43 -3.82 -0.89
N MET A 88 -4.62 -3.13 -1.68
CA MET A 88 -4.02 -3.67 -2.90
C MET A 88 -2.52 -3.82 -2.70
N THR A 89 -2.04 -5.07 -2.73
CA THR A 89 -0.62 -5.38 -2.64
C THR A 89 -0.01 -5.33 -4.04
N ILE A 90 0.23 -4.12 -4.51
CA ILE A 90 0.69 -3.84 -5.87
C ILE A 90 1.65 -2.64 -5.86
N ASN A 91 2.67 -2.66 -6.71
CA ASN A 91 3.73 -1.65 -6.75
C ASN A 91 3.93 -1.08 -8.16
N SER A 92 4.65 -1.74 -9.05
CA SER A 92 4.96 -1.21 -10.39
C SER A 92 3.74 -0.85 -11.23
N THR A 93 2.68 -1.66 -11.17
CA THR A 93 1.40 -1.46 -11.87
C THR A 93 0.33 -0.79 -11.00
N ALA A 94 0.71 -0.27 -9.84
CA ALA A 94 -0.21 0.31 -8.86
C ALA A 94 -1.12 1.40 -9.45
N ALA A 95 -0.59 2.27 -10.31
CA ALA A 95 -1.36 3.34 -10.96
C ALA A 95 -2.48 2.78 -11.84
N ILE A 96 -2.22 1.70 -12.57
CA ILE A 96 -3.19 1.07 -13.48
C ILE A 96 -4.31 0.40 -12.67
N LEU A 97 -3.93 -0.41 -11.66
CA LEU A 97 -4.91 -1.12 -10.83
C LEU A 97 -5.78 -0.15 -10.03
N LEU A 98 -5.18 0.94 -9.55
CA LEU A 98 -5.91 2.02 -8.90
C LEU A 98 -6.90 2.69 -9.86
N ALA A 99 -6.46 2.99 -11.09
CA ALA A 99 -7.32 3.57 -12.12
C ALA A 99 -8.51 2.64 -12.46
N PHE A 100 -8.29 1.33 -12.59
CA PHE A 100 -9.37 0.37 -12.80
C PHE A 100 -10.37 0.36 -11.64
N TYR A 101 -9.88 0.37 -10.40
CA TYR A 101 -10.75 0.38 -9.22
C TYR A 101 -11.63 1.65 -9.15
N PHE A 102 -11.06 2.81 -9.44
CA PHE A 102 -11.82 4.06 -9.42
C PHE A 102 -12.72 4.24 -10.63
N ALA A 103 -12.32 3.74 -11.78
CA ALA A 103 -13.20 3.69 -12.95
C ALA A 103 -14.43 2.79 -12.68
N LEU A 104 -14.22 1.64 -12.03
CA LEU A 104 -15.30 0.78 -11.55
C LEU A 104 -16.20 1.51 -10.54
N ALA A 105 -15.62 2.15 -9.54
CA ALA A 105 -16.37 2.90 -8.54
C ALA A 105 -17.23 4.00 -9.19
N LYS A 106 -16.67 4.73 -10.15
CA LYS A 106 -17.38 5.74 -10.93
C LYS A 106 -18.51 5.15 -11.76
N ARG A 107 -18.30 4.03 -12.44
CA ARG A 107 -19.34 3.32 -13.22
C ARG A 107 -20.53 2.91 -12.34
N ARG A 108 -20.27 2.51 -11.11
CA ARG A 108 -21.29 2.09 -10.13
C ARG A 108 -21.90 3.25 -9.32
N GLY A 109 -21.46 4.49 -9.55
CA GLY A 109 -21.99 5.67 -8.87
C GLY A 109 -21.57 5.81 -7.40
N TYR A 110 -20.47 5.19 -6.99
CA TYR A 110 -19.93 5.34 -5.64
C TYR A 110 -19.31 6.72 -5.42
N ASP A 111 -19.47 7.22 -4.20
CA ASP A 111 -18.85 8.44 -3.74
C ASP A 111 -17.39 8.19 -3.35
N PHE A 112 -16.46 8.82 -4.04
CA PHE A 112 -15.02 8.65 -3.81
C PHE A 112 -14.58 9.06 -2.40
N GLU A 113 -15.27 10.03 -1.78
CA GLU A 113 -14.97 10.44 -0.40
C GLU A 113 -15.29 9.37 0.65
N LYS A 114 -16.13 8.40 0.31
CA LYS A 114 -16.48 7.29 1.19
C LYS A 114 -15.58 6.07 1.02
N LEU A 115 -14.90 5.95 -0.12
CA LEU A 115 -14.05 4.81 -0.40
C LEU A 115 -12.84 4.79 0.55
N ARG A 116 -12.56 3.62 1.09
CA ARG A 116 -11.48 3.39 2.05
C ARG A 116 -10.58 2.27 1.57
N GLY A 117 -9.29 2.52 1.61
CA GLY A 117 -8.35 1.51 1.18
C GLY A 117 -6.91 1.89 1.39
N THR A 118 -6.04 1.02 0.93
CA THR A 118 -4.58 1.19 0.97
C THR A 118 -4.00 0.63 -0.31
N LEU A 119 -3.13 1.39 -0.93
CA LEU A 119 -2.26 0.92 -1.98
C LEU A 119 -0.87 0.66 -1.39
N GLN A 120 -0.23 -0.47 -1.72
CA GLN A 120 1.13 -0.68 -1.24
C GLN A 120 2.07 0.36 -1.86
N ASN A 121 2.16 0.43 -3.19
CA ASN A 121 2.84 1.49 -3.94
C ASN A 121 4.26 1.81 -3.45
N ASP A 122 4.93 0.84 -2.82
CA ASP A 122 6.30 0.96 -2.34
C ASP A 122 7.25 0.34 -3.36
N ILE A 123 7.69 1.16 -4.31
CA ILE A 123 8.52 0.68 -5.41
C ILE A 123 9.99 0.50 -5.00
N LEU A 124 10.50 1.29 -4.07
CA LEU A 124 11.91 1.22 -3.67
C LEU A 124 12.28 -0.15 -3.08
N LYS A 125 11.40 -0.75 -2.30
CA LYS A 125 11.64 -2.10 -1.76
C LYS A 125 11.70 -3.18 -2.84
N GLU A 126 11.11 -2.95 -4.01
CA GLU A 126 11.21 -3.89 -5.13
C GLU A 126 12.65 -3.96 -5.66
N TYR A 127 13.36 -2.83 -5.73
CA TYR A 127 14.77 -2.82 -6.13
C TYR A 127 15.70 -3.41 -5.07
N ILE A 128 15.33 -3.29 -3.80
CA ILE A 128 16.16 -3.71 -2.66
C ILE A 128 16.00 -5.22 -2.38
N ALA A 129 14.76 -5.72 -2.38
CA ALA A 129 14.46 -7.03 -1.79
C ALA A 129 13.61 -7.96 -2.65
N ARG A 130 12.65 -7.45 -3.45
CA ARG A 130 11.63 -8.30 -4.07
C ARG A 130 11.80 -8.55 -5.57
N GLY A 131 12.27 -7.57 -6.32
CA GLY A 131 12.63 -7.71 -7.73
C GLY A 131 11.50 -7.52 -8.76
N THR A 132 10.27 -7.17 -8.35
CA THR A 132 9.14 -6.95 -9.26
C THR A 132 9.01 -5.48 -9.67
N TYR A 133 10.04 -4.94 -10.32
CA TYR A 133 10.04 -3.59 -10.88
C TYR A 133 10.03 -3.63 -12.42
N ILE A 134 9.45 -2.61 -13.04
CA ILE A 134 9.29 -2.50 -14.50
C ILE A 134 10.13 -1.34 -15.03
N PHE A 135 10.07 -0.18 -14.37
CA PHE A 135 10.69 1.06 -14.83
C PHE A 135 11.96 1.38 -14.03
N PRO A 136 12.87 2.22 -14.55
CA PRO A 136 13.95 2.80 -13.75
C PRO A 136 13.44 3.56 -12.54
N VAL A 137 14.26 3.65 -11.48
CA VAL A 137 13.88 4.21 -10.16
C VAL A 137 13.22 5.59 -10.28
N GLU A 138 13.80 6.50 -11.05
CA GLU A 138 13.32 7.87 -11.21
C GLU A 138 11.89 7.92 -11.78
N HIS A 139 11.62 7.13 -12.83
CA HIS A 139 10.28 7.04 -13.42
C HIS A 139 9.27 6.41 -12.48
N SER A 140 9.69 5.41 -11.71
CA SER A 140 8.87 4.77 -10.70
C SER A 140 8.51 5.74 -9.57
N LEU A 141 9.44 6.53 -9.08
CA LEU A 141 9.20 7.57 -8.07
C LEU A 141 8.23 8.65 -8.59
N ARG A 142 8.38 9.06 -9.85
CA ARG A 142 7.43 10.00 -10.49
C ARG A 142 6.02 9.44 -10.54
N ILE A 143 5.85 8.16 -10.92
CA ILE A 143 4.53 7.51 -10.93
C ILE A 143 3.95 7.43 -9.51
N THR A 144 4.76 7.09 -8.52
CA THR A 144 4.36 7.07 -7.12
C THR A 144 3.88 8.44 -6.64
N SER A 145 4.59 9.50 -6.98
CA SER A 145 4.23 10.88 -6.65
C SER A 145 2.92 11.31 -7.32
N ASN A 146 2.71 10.94 -8.59
CA ASN A 146 1.44 11.18 -9.28
C ASN A 146 0.25 10.50 -8.59
N ILE A 147 0.45 9.29 -8.03
CA ILE A 147 -0.57 8.61 -7.23
C ILE A 147 -0.86 9.39 -5.94
N PHE A 148 0.17 9.93 -5.28
CA PHE A 148 -0.02 10.79 -4.10
C PHE A 148 -0.88 12.01 -4.42
N GLU A 149 -0.55 12.73 -5.49
CA GLU A 149 -1.31 13.89 -5.96
C GLU A 149 -2.77 13.55 -6.22
N PHE A 150 -3.02 12.46 -6.96
CA PHE A 150 -4.37 12.00 -7.26
C PHE A 150 -5.16 11.66 -5.99
N CYS A 151 -4.55 10.92 -5.07
CA CYS A 151 -5.18 10.53 -3.81
C CYS A 151 -5.47 11.75 -2.92
N GLN A 152 -4.54 12.69 -2.81
CA GLN A 152 -4.77 13.91 -2.04
C GLN A 152 -5.95 14.73 -2.57
N LYS A 153 -6.11 14.80 -3.89
CA LYS A 153 -7.19 15.58 -4.51
C LYS A 153 -8.55 14.91 -4.41
N ASN A 154 -8.60 13.59 -4.53
CA ASN A 154 -9.86 12.88 -4.80
C ASN A 154 -10.28 11.89 -3.70
N LEU A 155 -9.37 11.47 -2.81
CA LEU A 155 -9.53 10.29 -1.98
C LEU A 155 -9.10 10.53 -0.52
N PRO A 156 -9.85 11.30 0.27
CA PRO A 156 -9.42 11.72 1.61
C PRO A 156 -9.22 10.58 2.61
N LYS A 157 -9.80 9.39 2.34
CA LYS A 157 -9.73 8.21 3.23
C LYS A 157 -8.89 7.07 2.64
N TRP A 158 -8.05 7.37 1.65
CA TRP A 158 -7.22 6.38 0.99
C TRP A 158 -5.75 6.54 1.37
N ASN A 159 -5.13 5.46 1.85
CA ASN A 159 -3.69 5.44 2.07
C ASN A 159 -3.00 5.19 0.73
N SER A 160 -2.31 6.19 0.22
CA SER A 160 -1.66 6.15 -1.08
C SER A 160 -0.36 5.33 -1.11
N ILE A 161 0.19 5.01 0.08
CA ILE A 161 1.38 4.18 0.23
C ILE A 161 1.37 3.39 1.55
N SER A 162 1.90 2.18 1.50
CA SER A 162 2.27 1.39 2.68
C SER A 162 3.73 0.95 2.54
N ILE A 163 4.63 1.63 3.24
CA ILE A 163 6.08 1.45 3.11
C ILE A 163 6.50 0.18 3.86
N SER A 164 7.20 -0.71 3.16
CA SER A 164 7.38 -2.09 3.60
C SER A 164 8.80 -2.40 4.05
N GLY A 165 8.99 -2.55 5.35
CA GLY A 165 10.16 -3.20 5.94
C GLY A 165 10.07 -4.73 5.90
N TYR A 166 8.86 -5.29 5.89
CA TYR A 166 8.61 -6.73 5.88
C TYR A 166 9.44 -7.49 4.85
N HIS A 167 9.41 -7.08 3.58
CA HIS A 167 10.13 -7.78 2.51
C HIS A 167 11.65 -7.69 2.67
N ILE A 168 12.15 -6.56 3.19
CA ILE A 168 13.58 -6.37 3.49
C ILE A 168 14.00 -7.32 4.61
N ARG A 169 13.18 -7.46 5.64
CA ARG A 169 13.42 -8.39 6.76
C ARG A 169 13.42 -9.85 6.28
N GLU A 170 12.44 -10.23 5.47
CA GLU A 170 12.34 -11.59 4.91
C GLU A 170 13.49 -11.91 3.92
N ALA A 171 14.08 -10.90 3.29
CA ALA A 171 15.28 -11.04 2.48
C ALA A 171 16.56 -11.25 3.32
N GLY A 172 16.48 -11.22 4.65
CA GLY A 172 17.56 -11.58 5.56
C GLY A 172 18.17 -10.43 6.34
N SER A 173 17.60 -9.24 6.32
CA SER A 173 18.08 -8.11 7.13
C SER A 173 17.81 -8.32 8.63
N THR A 174 18.57 -7.62 9.47
CA THR A 174 18.34 -7.52 10.91
C THR A 174 17.14 -6.60 11.20
N ALA A 175 16.63 -6.60 12.42
CA ALA A 175 15.58 -5.67 12.85
C ALA A 175 16.01 -4.20 12.74
N VAL A 176 17.29 -3.91 12.97
CA VAL A 176 17.87 -2.56 12.85
C VAL A 176 17.91 -2.13 11.38
N GLU A 177 18.39 -2.98 10.49
CA GLU A 177 18.44 -2.73 9.04
C GLU A 177 17.05 -2.60 8.44
N GLU A 178 16.07 -3.41 8.90
CA GLU A 178 14.67 -3.27 8.50
C GLU A 178 14.17 -1.84 8.75
N LEU A 179 14.37 -1.30 9.96
CA LEU A 179 13.98 0.08 10.29
C LEU A 179 14.75 1.11 9.48
N ALA A 180 16.07 0.96 9.37
CA ALA A 180 16.93 1.91 8.68
C ALA A 180 16.55 2.04 7.20
N PHE A 181 16.42 0.94 6.49
CA PHE A 181 16.07 0.94 5.06
C PHE A 181 14.62 1.39 4.82
N THR A 182 13.68 0.97 5.69
CA THR A 182 12.28 1.40 5.57
C THR A 182 12.14 2.90 5.72
N PHE A 183 12.82 3.50 6.70
CA PHE A 183 12.74 4.94 6.89
C PHE A 183 13.55 5.73 5.85
N ALA A 184 14.66 5.19 5.33
CA ALA A 184 15.35 5.79 4.19
C ALA A 184 14.43 5.85 2.97
N ASN A 185 13.71 4.76 2.67
CA ASN A 185 12.71 4.75 1.60
C ASN A 185 11.58 5.77 1.86
N ALA A 186 11.09 5.85 3.10
CA ALA A 186 10.05 6.81 3.49
C ALA A 186 10.50 8.26 3.27
N ILE A 187 11.71 8.60 3.68
CA ILE A 187 12.29 9.92 3.47
C ILE A 187 12.38 10.23 1.98
N THR A 188 12.88 9.30 1.17
CA THR A 188 12.98 9.48 -0.29
C THR A 188 11.62 9.74 -0.94
N TYR A 189 10.56 9.05 -0.52
CA TYR A 189 9.21 9.33 -1.03
C TYR A 189 8.70 10.71 -0.62
N LEU A 190 8.96 11.14 0.60
CA LEU A 190 8.54 12.47 1.07
C LEU A 190 9.34 13.59 0.42
N GLU A 191 10.65 13.41 0.21
CA GLU A 191 11.48 14.35 -0.54
C GLU A 191 10.99 14.49 -1.98
N LYS A 192 10.66 13.37 -2.65
CA LYS A 192 10.08 13.41 -3.99
C LYS A 192 8.73 14.13 -4.03
N ALA A 193 7.86 13.86 -3.08
CA ALA A 193 6.57 14.53 -2.96
C ALA A 193 6.73 16.04 -2.74
N LYS A 194 7.75 16.44 -1.96
CA LYS A 194 8.11 17.85 -1.74
C LYS A 194 8.63 18.52 -3.00
N GLU A 195 9.50 17.86 -3.77
CA GLU A 195 9.98 18.33 -5.06
C GLU A 195 8.82 18.58 -6.05
N ASP A 196 7.76 17.81 -5.94
CA ASP A 196 6.55 17.92 -6.77
C ASP A 196 5.48 18.85 -6.16
N ASP A 197 5.84 19.69 -5.18
CA ASP A 197 4.96 20.66 -4.49
C ASP A 197 3.70 20.05 -3.84
N LEU A 198 3.76 18.81 -3.39
CA LEU A 198 2.65 18.16 -2.69
C LEU A 198 2.59 18.56 -1.20
N ASP A 199 1.39 18.54 -0.64
CA ASP A 199 1.18 18.76 0.80
C ASP A 199 1.69 17.57 1.62
N ILE A 200 2.89 17.74 2.20
CA ILE A 200 3.56 16.71 3.00
C ILE A 200 2.81 16.42 4.31
N GLU A 201 2.18 17.42 4.93
CA GLU A 201 1.41 17.19 6.16
C GLU A 201 0.25 16.25 5.88
N ARG A 202 -0.53 16.56 4.87
CA ARG A 202 -1.65 15.73 4.45
C ARG A 202 -1.22 14.33 3.96
N LEU A 203 -0.07 14.23 3.29
CA LEU A 203 0.47 12.95 2.85
C LEU A 203 0.83 12.06 4.04
N THR A 204 1.53 12.62 5.04
CA THR A 204 2.01 11.85 6.20
C THR A 204 0.90 11.39 7.15
N GLU A 205 -0.25 12.06 7.17
CA GLU A 205 -1.44 11.58 7.88
C GLU A 205 -1.93 10.21 7.37
N ASN A 206 -1.67 9.92 6.10
CA ASN A 206 -2.12 8.71 5.41
C ASN A 206 -0.98 7.72 5.06
N VAL A 207 0.26 7.99 5.47
CA VAL A 207 1.37 7.03 5.32
C VAL A 207 1.21 5.90 6.32
N SER A 208 1.33 4.68 5.85
CA SER A 208 1.37 3.50 6.71
C SER A 208 2.66 2.71 6.51
N PHE A 209 3.02 1.92 7.51
CA PHE A 209 4.18 1.05 7.50
C PHE A 209 3.78 -0.41 7.63
N PHE A 210 4.51 -1.28 6.95
CA PHE A 210 4.35 -2.71 7.01
C PHE A 210 5.65 -3.35 7.47
N PHE A 211 5.74 -3.65 8.76
CA PHE A 211 6.90 -4.28 9.38
C PHE A 211 6.67 -5.77 9.62
N ASN A 212 7.77 -6.51 9.72
CA ASN A 212 7.75 -7.89 10.20
C ASN A 212 7.51 -7.94 11.73
N ALA A 213 7.04 -9.07 12.22
CA ALA A 213 7.07 -9.44 13.64
C ALA A 213 7.63 -10.86 13.74
N HIS A 214 8.91 -10.98 14.03
CA HIS A 214 9.66 -12.23 14.05
C HIS A 214 9.59 -12.94 15.41
N ARG A 215 10.46 -13.94 15.63
CA ARG A 215 10.39 -14.82 16.80
C ARG A 215 10.95 -14.24 18.08
N ASP A 216 11.86 -13.27 18.02
CA ASP A 216 12.41 -12.64 19.21
C ASP A 216 11.43 -11.60 19.76
N PHE A 217 10.65 -12.02 20.75
CA PHE A 217 9.57 -11.23 21.31
C PHE A 217 10.04 -9.87 21.87
N PHE A 218 11.16 -9.83 22.57
CA PHE A 218 11.66 -8.60 23.17
C PHE A 218 12.30 -7.66 22.13
N GLU A 219 13.03 -8.22 21.16
CA GLU A 219 13.57 -7.44 20.04
C GLU A 219 12.44 -6.78 19.24
N GLU A 220 11.36 -7.52 18.95
CA GLU A 220 10.24 -6.99 18.21
C GLU A 220 9.48 -5.88 18.96
N ILE A 221 9.28 -6.02 20.27
CA ILE A 221 8.71 -4.94 21.10
C ILE A 221 9.62 -3.71 21.06
N ALA A 222 10.92 -3.88 21.24
CA ALA A 222 11.89 -2.80 21.19
C ALA A 222 11.92 -2.13 19.81
N LYS A 223 11.88 -2.93 18.72
CA LYS A 223 11.81 -2.45 17.34
C LYS A 223 10.61 -1.53 17.10
N PHE A 224 9.40 -1.95 17.47
CA PHE A 224 8.21 -1.12 17.27
C PHE A 224 8.21 0.15 18.13
N ARG A 225 8.82 0.12 19.31
CA ARG A 225 9.02 1.32 20.12
C ARG A 225 10.04 2.27 19.49
N ALA A 226 11.18 1.74 19.05
CA ALA A 226 12.21 2.50 18.34
C ALA A 226 11.68 3.09 17.03
N ALA A 227 10.89 2.35 16.27
CA ALA A 227 10.28 2.80 15.02
C ALA A 227 9.48 4.10 15.22
N ARG A 228 8.67 4.20 16.26
CA ARG A 228 7.88 5.41 16.55
C ARG A 228 8.77 6.63 16.83
N VAL A 229 9.82 6.44 17.61
CA VAL A 229 10.77 7.52 17.94
C VAL A 229 11.54 7.96 16.70
N LEU A 230 12.09 7.02 15.95
CA LEU A 230 12.86 7.29 14.73
C LEU A 230 12.02 8.00 13.68
N TRP A 231 10.77 7.54 13.47
CA TRP A 231 9.88 8.19 12.51
C TRP A 231 9.54 9.62 12.92
N ALA A 232 9.22 9.86 14.18
CA ALA A 232 8.95 11.21 14.70
C ALA A 232 10.14 12.15 14.48
N VAL A 233 11.37 11.69 14.76
CA VAL A 233 12.61 12.47 14.56
C VAL A 233 12.83 12.74 13.05
N SER A 234 12.72 11.72 12.20
CA SER A 234 12.90 11.86 10.75
C SER A 234 11.90 12.85 10.15
N TYR A 235 10.63 12.74 10.54
CA TYR A 235 9.59 13.66 10.08
C TYR A 235 9.82 15.10 10.55
N THR A 236 10.27 15.30 11.78
CA THR A 236 10.62 16.62 12.30
C THR A 236 11.76 17.27 11.51
N HIS A 237 12.79 16.50 11.14
CA HIS A 237 13.88 17.01 10.32
C HIS A 237 13.42 17.39 8.91
N LEU A 238 12.57 16.60 8.27
CA LEU A 238 12.00 16.94 6.96
C LEU A 238 11.21 18.26 7.00
N ARG A 239 10.45 18.49 8.07
CA ARG A 239 9.71 19.76 8.28
C ARG A 239 10.62 20.94 8.62
N ALA A 240 11.69 20.73 9.39
CA ALA A 240 12.60 21.81 9.82
C ALA A 240 13.30 22.51 8.63
N HIS A 241 13.43 21.86 7.50
CA HIS A 241 13.88 22.47 6.26
C HIS A 241 12.84 23.42 5.63
N GLU A 242 11.58 23.42 6.09
CA GLU A 242 10.51 24.27 5.56
C GLU A 242 10.19 25.48 6.43
N THR A 243 10.40 25.42 7.73
CA THR A 243 10.06 26.51 8.64
C THR A 243 11.13 26.74 9.67
N GLY A 244 11.74 27.91 9.67
CA GLY A 244 12.63 28.37 10.74
C GLY A 244 11.90 28.65 12.07
N ARG A 245 10.90 27.84 12.45
CA ARG A 245 10.18 27.93 13.72
C ARG A 245 10.12 26.58 14.41
N ASN A 246 10.63 26.56 15.65
CA ASN A 246 10.59 25.44 16.59
C ASN A 246 9.19 24.85 16.74
N LEU A 247 8.98 23.64 16.21
CA LEU A 247 7.86 22.79 16.56
C LEU A 247 8.35 21.71 17.51
N VAL A 248 8.07 21.90 18.79
CA VAL A 248 8.22 20.87 19.82
C VAL A 248 7.34 19.67 19.45
N CYS A 249 7.95 18.53 19.38
CA CYS A 249 7.34 17.27 18.97
C CYS A 249 6.19 16.89 19.92
N ARG A 250 4.94 17.07 19.50
CA ARG A 250 3.74 16.65 20.25
C ARG A 250 3.62 15.12 20.41
N LEU A 251 4.39 14.35 19.64
CA LEU A 251 4.36 12.88 19.66
C LEU A 251 5.21 12.23 20.75
N LEU A 252 5.93 13.00 21.54
CA LEU A 252 6.72 12.49 22.68
C LEU A 252 5.97 12.54 24.02
N LEU A 253 4.71 13.01 24.05
CA LEU A 253 3.95 13.25 25.29
C LEU A 253 2.66 12.42 25.40
N GLU A 254 2.37 11.51 24.49
CA GLU A 254 1.33 10.48 24.59
C GLU A 254 2.02 9.09 24.54
#